data_b73e98ff7ca826ffba2d982965d7aae3
#
_entry.id   b73e98ff7ca826ffba2d982965d7aae3
#
_cell.length_a   1.000
_cell.length_b   1.000
_cell.length_c   1.000
_cell.angle_alpha   90.00
_cell.angle_beta   90.00
_cell.angle_gamma   90.00
#
_symmetry.space_group_name_H-M   'P 1'
#
loop_
_entity.id
_entity.type
_entity.pdbx_description
1 polymer ?
#
loop_
_entity_poly.entity_id
_entity_poly.type
_entity_poly.pdbx_seq_one_letter_code
_entity_poly.pdbx_strand_id
1 'polypeptide(L)' 'KKGEFFMKRRDLIKLLEKNGWYLKRNGGNHDLYTDGNRIEPIPRHPEIKERLAKSIIKKLGL' A
#
# COMPACT_ATOMS: atom_id res chain seq x y z
N LYS A 1 12.59 2.90 24.26
CA LYS A 1 11.70 2.67 23.20
C LYS A 1 12.35 2.68 21.83
N LYS A 2 11.83 1.93 20.97
CA LYS A 2 12.42 1.81 19.67
C LYS A 2 11.93 2.86 18.76
N GLY A 3 12.66 3.10 17.71
CA GLY A 3 12.18 3.92 16.65
C GLY A 3 11.06 3.24 15.90
N GLU A 4 10.54 3.93 14.92
CA GLU A 4 9.50 3.36 14.09
C GLU A 4 10.10 2.51 13.01
N PHE A 5 9.37 1.50 12.61
CA PHE A 5 9.76 0.66 11.50
C PHE A 5 9.01 1.08 10.26
N PHE A 6 9.63 0.88 9.12
CA PHE A 6 9.04 1.26 7.84
C PHE A 6 9.08 0.08 6.89
N MET A 7 8.07 0.01 6.05
CA MET A 7 8.03 -0.94 4.97
C MET A 7 8.31 -0.18 3.69
N LYS A 8 9.13 -0.74 2.82
CA LYS A 8 9.37 -0.07 1.54
C LYS A 8 8.11 -0.12 0.70
N ARG A 9 7.78 1.03 0.11
CA ARG A 9 6.58 1.12 -0.72
C ARG A 9 6.60 0.08 -1.84
N ARG A 10 7.77 -0.11 -2.44
CA ARG A 10 7.86 -1.08 -3.54
C ARG A 10 7.51 -2.49 -3.09
N ASP A 11 7.81 -2.83 -1.84
CA ASP A 11 7.48 -4.15 -1.31
C ASP A 11 5.99 -4.29 -1.10
N LEU A 12 5.35 -3.22 -0.63
CA LEU A 12 3.90 -3.21 -0.48
C LEU A 12 3.23 -3.33 -1.84
N ILE A 13 3.74 -2.61 -2.84
CA ILE A 13 3.19 -2.68 -4.19
C ILE A 13 3.33 -4.09 -4.77
N LYS A 14 4.47 -4.72 -4.55
CA LYS A 14 4.67 -6.10 -5.02
C LYS A 14 3.66 -7.03 -4.38
N LEU A 15 3.39 -6.83 -3.10
CA LEU A 15 2.41 -7.65 -2.41
C LEU A 15 1.01 -7.44 -2.99
N LEU A 16 0.67 -6.20 -3.28
CA LEU A 16 -0.60 -5.87 -3.91
C LEU A 16 -0.72 -6.57 -5.26
N GLU A 17 0.31 -6.43 -6.10
CA GLU A 17 0.28 -7.01 -7.44
C GLU A 17 0.19 -8.52 -7.38
N LYS A 18 0.86 -9.12 -6.42
CA LYS A 18 0.82 -10.57 -6.25
C LYS A 18 -0.59 -11.05 -5.92
N ASN A 19 -1.41 -10.18 -5.37
CA ASN A 19 -2.78 -10.50 -4.98
C ASN A 19 -3.83 -9.92 -5.91
N GLY A 20 -3.42 -9.55 -7.13
CA GLY A 20 -4.36 -9.11 -8.14
C GLY A 20 -4.73 -7.65 -8.10
N TRP A 21 -4.02 -6.86 -7.30
CA TRP A 21 -4.23 -5.43 -7.26
C TRP A 21 -3.34 -4.76 -8.30
N TYR A 22 -3.82 -3.66 -8.86
CA TYR A 22 -3.06 -2.94 -9.87
C TYR A 22 -3.37 -1.46 -9.77
N LEU A 23 -2.50 -0.65 -10.35
CA LEU A 23 -2.67 0.79 -10.35
C LEU A 23 -3.87 1.19 -11.19
N LYS A 24 -4.84 1.85 -10.55
CA LYS A 24 -6.00 2.36 -11.26
C LYS A 24 -5.70 3.72 -11.87
N ARG A 25 -5.10 4.61 -11.07
CA ARG A 25 -4.68 5.91 -11.56
C ARG A 25 -3.80 6.59 -10.52
N ASN A 26 -3.04 7.56 -10.96
CA ASN A 26 -2.24 8.39 -10.07
C ASN A 26 -3.11 9.49 -9.49
N GLY A 27 -3.04 9.67 -8.18
CA GLY A 27 -3.70 10.76 -7.51
C GLY A 27 -2.70 11.85 -7.17
N GLY A 28 -3.09 12.75 -6.28
CA GLY A 28 -2.20 13.81 -5.82
C GLY A 28 -1.07 13.27 -4.96
N ASN A 29 -1.38 12.97 -3.71
CA ASN A 29 -0.39 12.44 -2.78
C ASN A 29 -0.45 10.92 -2.68
N HIS A 30 -1.41 10.30 -3.31
CA HIS A 30 -1.63 8.87 -3.26
C HIS A 30 -1.91 8.33 -4.64
N ASP A 31 -1.50 7.11 -4.87
CA ASP A 31 -1.88 6.39 -6.07
C ASP A 31 -3.02 5.46 -5.71
N LEU A 32 -4.01 5.37 -6.59
CA LEU A 32 -5.18 4.55 -6.34
C LEU A 32 -4.97 3.17 -6.94
N TYR A 33 -5.00 2.16 -6.08
CA TYR A 33 -4.90 0.77 -6.51
C TYR A 33 -6.26 0.11 -6.39
N THR A 34 -6.49 -0.91 -7.20
CA THR A 34 -7.78 -1.59 -7.22
C THR A 34 -7.58 -3.08 -7.52
N ASP A 35 -8.54 -3.86 -7.04
CA ASP A 35 -8.63 -5.28 -7.38
C ASP A 35 -9.80 -5.52 -8.35
N GLY A 36 -10.38 -4.42 -8.86
CA GLY A 36 -11.56 -4.52 -9.71
C GLY A 36 -12.84 -4.22 -8.96
N ASN A 37 -12.83 -4.33 -7.64
CA ASN A 37 -13.99 -4.05 -6.81
C ASN A 37 -13.72 -2.92 -5.82
N ARG A 38 -12.60 -3.00 -5.12
CA ARG A 38 -12.25 -2.04 -4.09
C ARG A 38 -11.19 -1.11 -4.59
N ILE A 39 -11.11 0.05 -3.99
CA ILE A 39 -10.07 1.03 -4.31
C ILE A 39 -9.37 1.39 -3.03
N GLU A 40 -8.05 1.39 -3.06
CA GLU A 40 -7.25 1.73 -1.89
C GLU A 40 -6.20 2.76 -2.26
N PRO A 41 -6.19 3.91 -1.59
CA PRO A 41 -5.14 4.90 -1.83
C PRO A 41 -3.85 4.45 -1.15
N ILE A 42 -2.77 4.45 -1.92
CA ILE A 42 -1.46 4.05 -1.42
C ILE A 42 -0.56 5.28 -1.44
N PRO A 43 0.04 5.65 -0.30
CA PRO A 43 0.89 6.83 -0.26
C PRO A 43 2.08 6.69 -1.20
N ARG A 44 2.55 7.82 -1.70
CA ARG A 44 3.69 7.83 -2.62
C ARG A 44 5.03 7.92 -1.92
N HIS A 45 5.05 7.85 -0.61
CA HIS A 45 6.30 7.88 0.13
C HIS A 45 7.10 6.60 -0.14
N PRO A 46 8.40 6.71 -0.39
CA PRO A 46 9.22 5.52 -0.66
C PRO A 46 9.24 4.55 0.52
N GLU A 47 9.03 5.06 1.73
CA GLU A 47 8.94 4.23 2.91
C GLU A 47 7.66 4.56 3.65
N ILE A 48 6.91 3.53 3.99
CA ILE A 48 5.61 3.67 4.63
C ILE A 48 5.73 3.15 6.05
N LYS A 49 5.21 3.92 7.02
CA LYS A 49 5.26 3.48 8.41
C LYS A 49 4.66 2.09 8.51
N GLU A 50 5.34 1.23 9.24
CA GLU A 50 4.93 -0.17 9.32
C GLU A 50 3.49 -0.31 9.82
N ARG A 51 3.09 0.52 10.77
CA ARG A 51 1.73 0.48 11.29
C ARG A 51 0.71 0.70 10.17
N LEU A 52 0.98 1.69 9.32
CA LEU A 52 0.09 1.98 8.21
C LEU A 52 0.11 0.85 7.18
N ALA A 53 1.30 0.35 6.87
CA ALA A 53 1.43 -0.74 5.91
C ALA A 53 0.67 -1.97 6.39
N LYS A 54 0.83 -2.32 7.67
CA LYS A 54 0.13 -3.47 8.23
C LYS A 54 -1.37 -3.28 8.21
N SER A 55 -1.81 -2.05 8.46
CA SER A 55 -3.23 -1.74 8.44
C SER A 55 -3.81 -1.97 7.04
N ILE A 56 -3.08 -1.54 6.02
CA ILE A 56 -3.50 -1.74 4.64
C ILE A 56 -3.54 -3.23 4.31
N ILE A 57 -2.48 -3.94 4.66
CA ILE A 57 -2.39 -5.38 4.40
C ILE A 57 -3.56 -6.10 5.03
N LYS A 58 -3.86 -5.77 6.28
CA LYS A 58 -4.96 -6.41 6.99
C LYS A 58 -6.31 -6.07 6.37
N LYS A 59 -6.50 -4.79 6.05
CA LYS A 59 -7.76 -4.33 5.48
C LYS A 59 -8.05 -5.02 4.15
N LEU A 60 -7.03 -5.20 3.34
CA LEU A 60 -7.20 -5.77 2.01
C LEU A 60 -7.10 -7.28 1.98
N GLY A 61 -6.71 -7.90 3.07
CA GLY A 61 -6.60 -9.34 3.13
C GLY A 61 -5.39 -9.89 2.38
N LEU A 62 -4.33 -9.12 2.36
CA LEU A 62 -3.14 -9.53 1.62
C LEU A 62 -2.25 -10.48 2.42
#